data_f4cb7d03d7ada08f37725bfc8606de52
#
_entry.id   f4cb7d03d7ada08f37725bfc8606de52
#
_cell.length_a   1.000
_cell.length_b   1.000
_cell.length_c   1.000
_cell.angle_alpha   90.00
_cell.angle_beta   90.00
_cell.angle_gamma   90.00
#
_symmetry.space_group_name_H-M   'P 1'
#
loop_
_entity.id
_entity.type
_entity.pdbx_description
1 polymer ?
#
loop_
_entity_poly.entity_id
_entity_poly.type
_entity_poly.pdbx_seq_one_letter_code
_entity_poly.pdbx_strand_id
1 'polypeptide(L)'
;YSYLAFTQLRQMDVAIALKPMKILEVMEKVGNVPTTITCAVKGRYARADLGRWAQRYGIGFNPSDMRANDGEACSRAVLSASTPQDAADITLALYQAIWSEGKTLANSADVVAAVSAHGIDASGVVARIDSPATVAKLKANTDEAAERGVFGSPTTFVGVAMFFGNDRLDFVREELARLEEAA
;
A
#
# COMPACT_ATOMS: atom_id res chain seq x y z
N TYR A 1 -1.76 -8.04 -1.71
CA TYR A 1 -0.55 -8.35 -0.91
C TYR A 1 -0.11 -7.17 -0.04
N SER A 2 -0.20 -5.91 -0.52
CA SER A 2 0.17 -4.73 0.28
C SER A 2 -0.67 -4.58 1.55
N TYR A 3 -1.98 -4.81 1.47
CA TYR A 3 -2.86 -4.85 2.64
C TYR A 3 -2.43 -5.92 3.64
N LEU A 4 -2.15 -7.12 3.15
CA LEU A 4 -1.70 -8.25 3.96
C LEU A 4 -0.39 -7.94 4.70
N ALA A 5 0.61 -7.42 3.97
CA ALA A 5 1.88 -7.02 4.57
C ALA A 5 1.70 -5.90 5.60
N PHE A 6 0.91 -4.89 5.28
CA PHE A 6 0.69 -3.73 6.14
C PHE A 6 0.04 -4.11 7.48
N THR A 7 -0.93 -5.03 7.49
CA THR A 7 -1.55 -5.50 8.74
C THR A 7 -0.56 -6.21 9.66
N GLN A 8 0.45 -6.88 9.12
CA GLN A 8 1.50 -7.52 9.90
C GLN A 8 2.58 -6.53 10.35
N LEU A 9 2.99 -5.62 9.47
CA LEU A 9 3.96 -4.58 9.80
C LEU A 9 3.48 -3.68 10.95
N ARG A 10 2.21 -3.32 10.98
CA ARG A 10 1.61 -2.54 12.09
C ARG A 10 1.67 -3.20 13.46
N GLN A 11 1.89 -4.51 13.51
CA GLN A 11 2.02 -5.26 14.76
C GLN A 11 3.47 -5.28 15.27
N MET A 12 4.41 -4.78 14.48
CA MET A 12 5.80 -4.63 14.88
C MET A 12 5.97 -3.30 15.64
N ASP A 13 6.76 -3.31 16.70
CA ASP A 13 7.09 -2.10 17.48
C ASP A 13 8.18 -1.28 16.79
N VAL A 14 7.85 -0.76 15.62
CA VAL A 14 8.77 0.03 14.79
C VAL A 14 8.06 1.19 14.09
N ALA A 15 8.78 2.27 13.86
CA ALA A 15 8.28 3.37 13.06
C ALA A 15 8.19 3.00 11.58
N ILE A 16 7.01 3.13 10.99
CA ILE A 16 6.76 2.82 9.57
C ILE A 16 6.57 4.11 8.79
N ALA A 17 7.45 4.35 7.81
CA ALA A 17 7.29 5.42 6.83
C ALA A 17 6.57 4.87 5.58
N LEU A 18 5.33 5.29 5.36
CA LEU A 18 4.56 4.91 4.19
C LEU A 18 4.94 5.78 2.99
N LYS A 19 5.27 5.13 1.88
CA LYS A 19 5.62 5.77 0.61
C LYS A 19 4.71 5.24 -0.51
N PRO A 20 3.47 5.73 -0.62
CA PRO A 20 2.62 5.42 -1.76
C PRO A 20 3.30 5.77 -3.08
N MET A 21 3.13 4.91 -4.09
CA MET A 21 3.75 5.06 -5.40
C MET A 21 2.80 4.57 -6.50
N LYS A 22 3.01 5.03 -7.72
CA LYS A 22 2.31 4.56 -8.92
C LYS A 22 3.01 3.29 -9.41
N ILE A 23 2.59 2.14 -8.90
CA ILE A 23 3.31 0.87 -9.10
C ILE A 23 3.49 0.48 -10.57
N LEU A 24 2.49 0.72 -11.43
CA LEU A 24 2.62 0.39 -12.84
C LEU A 24 3.67 1.28 -13.53
N GLU A 25 3.77 2.56 -13.14
CA GLU A 25 4.80 3.47 -13.63
C GLU A 25 6.20 3.05 -13.12
N VAL A 26 6.32 2.62 -11.87
CA VAL A 26 7.58 2.04 -11.34
C VAL A 26 7.98 0.83 -12.15
N MET A 27 7.06 -0.12 -12.38
CA MET A 27 7.34 -1.33 -13.15
C MET A 27 7.80 -1.01 -14.57
N GLU A 28 7.17 -0.05 -15.23
CA GLU A 28 7.57 0.42 -16.56
C GLU A 28 9.01 0.98 -16.55
N LYS A 29 9.33 1.86 -15.59
CA LYS A 29 10.66 2.49 -15.46
C LYS A 29 11.79 1.47 -15.26
N VAL A 30 11.52 0.37 -14.57
CA VAL A 30 12.53 -0.69 -14.30
C VAL A 30 12.44 -1.87 -15.30
N GLY A 31 11.60 -1.77 -16.33
CA GLY A 31 11.45 -2.82 -17.33
C GLY A 31 10.77 -4.10 -16.84
N ASN A 32 10.01 -4.03 -15.73
CA ASN A 32 9.25 -5.17 -15.24
C ASN A 32 7.85 -5.22 -15.86
N VAL A 33 7.29 -6.43 -16.01
CA VAL A 33 5.96 -6.67 -16.54
C VAL A 33 5.03 -7.18 -15.44
N PRO A 34 3.81 -6.62 -15.28
CA PRO A 34 2.86 -7.07 -14.27
C PRO A 34 2.25 -8.42 -14.64
N THR A 35 3.00 -9.51 -14.47
CA THR A 35 2.65 -10.85 -14.98
C THR A 35 1.36 -11.41 -14.38
N THR A 36 0.94 -10.97 -13.19
CA THR A 36 -0.37 -11.35 -12.60
C THR A 36 -1.55 -10.70 -13.32
N ILE A 37 -1.31 -9.63 -14.07
CA ILE A 37 -2.31 -8.93 -14.91
C ILE A 37 -2.26 -9.49 -16.34
N THR A 38 -1.07 -9.65 -16.91
CA THR A 38 -0.88 -10.02 -18.31
C THR A 38 -0.96 -11.51 -18.58
N CYS A 39 -0.78 -12.36 -17.56
CA CYS A 39 -0.85 -13.81 -17.64
C CYS A 39 -2.07 -14.34 -16.85
N ALA A 40 -3.12 -14.78 -17.55
CA ALA A 40 -4.37 -15.23 -16.94
C ALA A 40 -4.19 -16.38 -15.94
N VAL A 41 -3.26 -17.31 -16.19
CA VAL A 41 -2.96 -18.42 -15.28
C VAL A 41 -2.38 -17.91 -13.96
N LYS A 42 -1.39 -17.00 -14.04
CA LYS A 42 -0.80 -16.36 -12.85
C LYS A 42 -1.81 -15.51 -12.10
N GLY A 43 -2.69 -14.80 -12.81
CA GLY A 43 -3.77 -14.02 -12.19
C GLY A 43 -4.76 -14.88 -11.40
N ARG A 44 -5.14 -16.05 -11.93
CA ARG A 44 -5.99 -17.01 -11.20
C ARG A 44 -5.30 -17.56 -9.95
N TYR A 45 -4.01 -17.94 -10.06
CA TYR A 45 -3.24 -18.38 -8.91
C TYR A 45 -3.14 -17.31 -7.84
N ALA A 46 -2.77 -16.08 -8.21
CA ALA A 46 -2.62 -14.96 -7.30
C ALA A 46 -3.93 -14.65 -6.53
N ARG A 47 -5.09 -14.77 -7.20
CA ARG A 47 -6.39 -14.61 -6.53
C ARG A 47 -6.63 -15.68 -5.45
N ALA A 48 -6.36 -16.94 -5.77
CA ALA A 48 -6.50 -18.03 -4.80
C ALA A 48 -5.50 -17.89 -3.64
N ASP A 49 -4.28 -17.45 -3.94
CA ASP A 49 -3.22 -17.24 -2.96
C ASP A 49 -3.53 -16.07 -2.03
N LEU A 50 -4.05 -14.96 -2.55
CA LEU A 50 -4.55 -13.84 -1.74
C LEU A 50 -5.59 -14.30 -0.72
N GLY A 51 -6.54 -15.17 -1.12
CA GLY A 51 -7.54 -15.75 -0.20
C GLY A 51 -6.91 -16.57 0.92
N ARG A 52 -5.89 -17.40 0.61
CA ARG A 52 -5.15 -18.18 1.62
C ARG A 52 -4.44 -17.28 2.65
N TRP A 53 -3.76 -16.24 2.17
CA TRP A 53 -3.08 -15.29 3.05
C TRP A 53 -4.07 -14.47 3.89
N ALA A 54 -5.18 -14.02 3.31
CA ALA A 54 -6.23 -13.33 4.05
C ALA A 54 -6.79 -14.20 5.17
N GLN A 55 -7.10 -15.46 4.88
CA GLN A 55 -7.54 -16.43 5.88
C GLN A 55 -6.49 -16.63 6.98
N ARG A 56 -5.22 -16.79 6.62
CA ARG A 56 -4.10 -16.96 7.56
C ARG A 56 -3.96 -15.79 8.52
N TYR A 57 -4.21 -14.56 8.04
CA TYR A 57 -4.08 -13.34 8.84
C TYR A 57 -5.41 -12.89 9.48
N GLY A 58 -6.49 -13.66 9.33
CA GLY A 58 -7.79 -13.31 9.90
C GLY A 58 -8.43 -12.07 9.26
N ILE A 59 -8.11 -11.78 7.99
CA ILE A 59 -8.59 -10.59 7.27
C ILE A 59 -9.80 -11.00 6.42
N GLY A 60 -10.90 -10.24 6.52
CA GLY A 60 -12.03 -10.36 5.60
C GLY A 60 -11.58 -10.10 4.16
N PHE A 61 -11.94 -10.97 3.22
CA PHE A 61 -11.53 -10.84 1.82
C PHE A 61 -12.73 -10.86 0.89
N ASN A 62 -13.21 -9.69 0.55
CA ASN A 62 -14.30 -9.42 -0.39
C ASN A 62 -13.90 -8.22 -1.27
N PRO A 63 -12.95 -8.39 -2.21
CA PRO A 63 -12.41 -7.27 -2.98
C PRO A 63 -13.43 -6.70 -3.97
N SER A 64 -13.44 -5.37 -4.12
CA SER A 64 -14.10 -4.69 -5.24
C SER A 64 -13.38 -4.98 -6.57
N ASP A 65 -13.98 -4.57 -7.68
CA ASP A 65 -13.25 -4.57 -8.96
C ASP A 65 -12.10 -3.56 -8.90
N MET A 66 -10.88 -4.08 -8.90
CA MET A 66 -9.67 -3.25 -8.77
C MET A 66 -9.50 -2.24 -9.92
N ARG A 67 -10.09 -2.51 -11.09
CA ARG A 67 -10.03 -1.61 -12.24
C ARG A 67 -10.94 -0.39 -12.11
N ALA A 68 -11.94 -0.47 -11.23
CA ALA A 68 -12.88 0.60 -10.97
C ALA A 68 -12.41 1.57 -9.87
N ASN A 69 -11.28 1.27 -9.22
CA ASN A 69 -10.73 2.12 -8.15
C ASN A 69 -9.70 3.12 -8.70
N ASP A 70 -9.74 4.34 -8.20
CA ASP A 70 -8.70 5.36 -8.39
C ASP A 70 -7.56 5.15 -7.38
N GLY A 71 -6.58 4.32 -7.75
CA GLY A 71 -5.41 4.05 -6.91
C GLY A 71 -4.53 5.26 -6.66
N GLU A 72 -4.54 6.25 -7.57
CA GLU A 72 -3.79 7.50 -7.38
C GLU A 72 -4.48 8.38 -6.34
N ALA A 73 -5.81 8.51 -6.35
CA ALA A 73 -6.55 9.21 -5.32
C ALA A 73 -6.34 8.56 -3.94
N CYS A 74 -6.38 7.22 -3.85
CA CYS A 74 -6.07 6.50 -2.61
C CYS A 74 -4.64 6.83 -2.12
N SER A 75 -3.66 6.83 -3.01
CA SER A 75 -2.26 7.18 -2.69
C SER A 75 -2.12 8.62 -2.21
N ARG A 76 -2.81 9.55 -2.88
CA ARG A 76 -2.82 10.97 -2.51
C ARG A 76 -3.50 11.21 -1.16
N ALA A 77 -4.55 10.47 -0.82
CA ALA A 77 -5.18 10.55 0.50
C ALA A 77 -4.19 10.20 1.62
N VAL A 78 -3.42 9.12 1.47
CA VAL A 78 -2.37 8.75 2.44
C VAL A 78 -1.30 9.84 2.54
N LEU A 79 -0.87 10.41 1.41
CA LEU A 79 0.13 11.50 1.37
C LEU A 79 -0.37 12.83 1.91
N SER A 80 -1.70 12.99 2.06
CA SER A 80 -2.35 14.16 2.66
C SER A 80 -2.39 14.11 4.18
N ALA A 81 -2.00 13.01 4.79
CA ALA A 81 -1.96 12.84 6.24
C ALA A 81 -1.02 13.88 6.90
N SER A 82 -1.38 14.30 8.11
CA SER A 82 -0.60 15.27 8.89
C SER A 82 0.48 14.59 9.71
N THR A 83 0.24 13.37 10.14
CA THR A 83 1.17 12.56 10.95
C THR A 83 1.36 11.17 10.34
N PRO A 84 2.45 10.46 10.70
CA PRO A 84 2.62 9.05 10.31
C PRO A 84 1.47 8.15 10.79
N GLN A 85 0.88 8.44 11.96
CA GLN A 85 -0.26 7.68 12.49
C GLN A 85 -1.49 7.89 11.62
N ASP A 86 -1.82 9.14 11.25
CA ASP A 86 -2.93 9.44 10.34
C ASP A 86 -2.75 8.72 9.01
N ALA A 87 -1.52 8.73 8.45
CA ALA A 87 -1.21 8.02 7.23
C ALA A 87 -1.46 6.50 7.35
N ALA A 88 -1.11 5.91 8.49
CA ALA A 88 -1.33 4.50 8.76
C ALA A 88 -2.83 4.17 8.88
N ASP A 89 -3.60 5.01 9.57
CA ASP A 89 -5.03 4.81 9.78
C ASP A 89 -5.81 5.01 8.48
N ILE A 90 -5.51 6.04 7.69
CA ILE A 90 -6.06 6.24 6.34
C ILE A 90 -5.74 5.04 5.45
N THR A 91 -4.51 4.54 5.46
CA THR A 91 -4.10 3.38 4.68
C THR A 91 -4.93 2.15 5.04
N LEU A 92 -5.13 1.89 6.34
CA LEU A 92 -5.94 0.76 6.79
C LEU A 92 -7.39 0.90 6.35
N ALA A 93 -7.98 2.07 6.54
CA ALA A 93 -9.37 2.36 6.15
C ALA A 93 -9.60 2.10 4.65
N LEU A 94 -8.71 2.61 3.80
CA LEU A 94 -8.81 2.41 2.34
C LEU A 94 -8.63 0.94 1.94
N TYR A 95 -7.71 0.23 2.57
CA TYR A 95 -7.56 -1.20 2.33
C TYR A 95 -8.79 -1.99 2.78
N GLN A 96 -9.36 -1.69 3.94
CA GLN A 96 -10.60 -2.34 4.42
C GLN A 96 -11.76 -2.06 3.48
N ALA A 97 -11.96 -0.81 3.08
CA ALA A 97 -13.03 -0.44 2.16
C ALA A 97 -12.94 -1.24 0.84
N ILE A 98 -11.77 -1.32 0.22
CA ILE A 98 -11.58 -1.96 -1.09
C ILE A 98 -11.55 -3.49 -0.98
N TRP A 99 -10.79 -4.03 -0.03
CA TRP A 99 -10.45 -5.45 0.00
C TRP A 99 -11.34 -6.30 0.90
N SER A 100 -11.94 -5.72 1.95
CA SER A 100 -12.79 -6.44 2.90
C SER A 100 -14.29 -6.12 2.70
N GLU A 101 -14.62 -4.86 2.40
CA GLU A 101 -15.99 -4.40 2.28
C GLU A 101 -16.50 -4.38 0.83
N GLY A 102 -15.62 -4.55 -0.14
CA GLY A 102 -15.96 -4.56 -1.56
C GLY A 102 -16.38 -3.20 -2.13
N LYS A 103 -16.01 -2.11 -1.47
CA LYS A 103 -16.34 -0.75 -1.94
C LYS A 103 -15.48 -0.35 -3.13
N THR A 104 -16.10 0.31 -4.09
CA THR A 104 -15.40 0.96 -5.21
C THR A 104 -15.11 2.40 -4.86
N LEU A 105 -13.86 2.81 -4.96
CA LEU A 105 -13.38 4.18 -4.72
C LEU A 105 -12.91 4.76 -6.07
N ALA A 106 -13.85 5.28 -6.85
CA ALA A 106 -13.62 5.66 -8.25
C ALA A 106 -13.02 7.07 -8.41
N ASN A 107 -12.99 7.87 -7.35
CA ASN A 107 -12.52 9.25 -7.39
C ASN A 107 -12.16 9.75 -5.97
N SER A 108 -11.61 10.97 -5.87
CA SER A 108 -11.21 11.57 -4.60
C SER A 108 -12.38 11.72 -3.60
N ALA A 109 -13.61 11.96 -4.08
CA ALA A 109 -14.78 12.10 -3.19
C ALA A 109 -15.14 10.76 -2.53
N ASP A 110 -15.10 9.65 -3.27
CA ASP A 110 -15.32 8.31 -2.74
C ASP A 110 -14.25 7.94 -1.72
N VAL A 111 -13.00 8.30 -1.99
CA VAL A 111 -11.85 8.08 -1.08
C VAL A 111 -12.05 8.82 0.24
N VAL A 112 -12.42 10.11 0.18
CA VAL A 112 -12.72 10.93 1.36
C VAL A 112 -13.90 10.35 2.15
N ALA A 113 -14.96 9.93 1.48
CA ALA A 113 -16.12 9.30 2.11
C ALA A 113 -15.75 7.99 2.82
N ALA A 114 -14.89 7.17 2.21
CA ALA A 114 -14.39 5.94 2.82
C ALA A 114 -13.56 6.20 4.08
N VAL A 115 -12.66 7.20 4.06
CA VAL A 115 -11.87 7.63 5.23
C VAL A 115 -12.79 8.06 6.37
N SER A 116 -13.77 8.93 6.08
CA SER A 116 -14.75 9.41 7.08
C SER A 116 -15.61 8.29 7.64
N ALA A 117 -16.03 7.33 6.82
CA ALA A 117 -16.85 6.18 7.23
C ALA A 117 -16.13 5.27 8.25
N HIS A 118 -14.79 5.31 8.29
CA HIS A 118 -13.97 4.59 9.27
C HIS A 118 -13.66 5.42 10.53
N GLY A 119 -14.37 6.55 10.72
CA GLY A 119 -14.24 7.38 11.93
C GLY A 119 -12.98 8.27 11.94
N ILE A 120 -12.30 8.44 10.81
CA ILE A 120 -11.12 9.29 10.69
C ILE A 120 -11.54 10.69 10.26
N ASP A 121 -10.98 11.73 10.89
CA ASP A 121 -11.16 13.10 10.43
C ASP A 121 -10.52 13.30 9.05
N ALA A 122 -11.37 13.41 8.03
CA ALA A 122 -10.94 13.58 6.65
C ALA A 122 -10.71 15.05 6.24
N SER A 123 -10.84 16.02 7.15
CA SER A 123 -10.70 17.46 6.83
C SER A 123 -9.36 17.78 6.17
N GLY A 124 -8.28 17.21 6.70
CA GLY A 124 -6.94 17.32 6.14
C GLY A 124 -6.80 16.66 4.77
N VAL A 125 -7.50 15.55 4.54
CA VAL A 125 -7.51 14.87 3.24
C VAL A 125 -8.26 15.73 2.22
N VAL A 126 -9.46 16.19 2.55
CA VAL A 126 -10.26 17.10 1.70
C VAL A 126 -9.44 18.31 1.24
N ALA A 127 -8.72 18.93 2.17
CA ALA A 127 -7.94 20.14 1.87
C ALA A 127 -6.74 19.90 0.95
N ARG A 128 -6.17 18.69 0.93
CA ARG A 128 -4.84 18.45 0.32
C ARG A 128 -4.79 17.35 -0.73
N ILE A 129 -5.79 16.47 -0.82
CA ILE A 129 -5.73 15.27 -1.68
C ILE A 129 -5.41 15.59 -3.15
N ASP A 130 -5.96 16.66 -3.69
CA ASP A 130 -5.74 17.09 -5.07
C ASP A 130 -4.82 18.32 -5.19
N SER A 131 -4.10 18.68 -4.10
CA SER A 131 -3.17 19.79 -4.14
C SER A 131 -1.95 19.47 -5.02
N PRO A 132 -1.37 20.48 -5.72
CA PRO A 132 -0.15 20.29 -6.50
C PRO A 132 1.01 19.69 -5.69
N ALA A 133 1.10 20.02 -4.41
CA ALA A 133 2.14 19.49 -3.52
C ALA A 133 1.98 18.00 -3.29
N THR A 134 0.75 17.50 -3.07
CA THR A 134 0.48 16.08 -2.87
C THR A 134 0.71 15.28 -4.16
N VAL A 135 0.29 15.82 -5.30
CA VAL A 135 0.57 15.23 -6.61
C VAL A 135 2.07 15.11 -6.88
N ALA A 136 2.81 16.20 -6.61
CA ALA A 136 4.28 16.19 -6.76
C ALA A 136 4.95 15.18 -5.82
N LYS A 137 4.46 15.03 -4.58
CA LYS A 137 4.97 14.05 -3.62
C LYS A 137 4.75 12.62 -4.09
N LEU A 138 3.58 12.31 -4.67
CA LEU A 138 3.33 10.98 -5.24
C LEU A 138 4.29 10.69 -6.40
N LYS A 139 4.53 11.67 -7.26
CA LYS A 139 5.50 11.54 -8.35
C LYS A 139 6.91 11.30 -7.81
N ALA A 140 7.36 12.10 -6.84
CA ALA A 140 8.68 11.94 -6.23
C ALA A 140 8.87 10.56 -5.58
N ASN A 141 7.87 10.05 -4.86
CA ASN A 141 7.92 8.70 -4.30
C ASN A 141 8.00 7.62 -5.40
N THR A 142 7.33 7.83 -6.52
CA THR A 142 7.36 6.91 -7.66
C THR A 142 8.74 6.87 -8.31
N ASP A 143 9.36 8.04 -8.49
CA ASP A 143 10.72 8.15 -9.03
C ASP A 143 11.74 7.53 -8.07
N GLU A 144 11.70 7.88 -6.78
CA GLU A 144 12.55 7.29 -5.74
C GLU A 144 12.44 5.76 -5.68
N ALA A 145 11.22 5.23 -5.78
CA ALA A 145 11.01 3.79 -5.77
C ALA A 145 11.74 3.11 -6.94
N ALA A 146 11.64 3.67 -8.16
CA ALA A 146 12.34 3.13 -9.32
C ALA A 146 13.87 3.24 -9.19
N GLU A 147 14.38 4.37 -8.70
CA GLU A 147 15.81 4.59 -8.45
C GLU A 147 16.38 3.61 -7.41
N ARG A 148 15.59 3.26 -6.38
CA ARG A 148 15.95 2.27 -5.36
C ARG A 148 15.76 0.83 -5.81
N GLY A 149 15.37 0.57 -7.05
CA GLY A 149 15.22 -0.76 -7.63
C GLY A 149 13.93 -1.48 -7.22
N VAL A 150 12.90 -0.77 -6.77
CA VAL A 150 11.57 -1.35 -6.54
C VAL A 150 11.00 -1.83 -7.87
N PHE A 151 10.54 -3.07 -7.91
CA PHE A 151 9.98 -3.69 -9.11
C PHE A 151 8.56 -4.23 -8.91
N GLY A 152 8.00 -4.07 -7.72
CA GLY A 152 6.67 -4.59 -7.38
C GLY A 152 6.21 -4.10 -6.01
N SER A 153 4.99 -4.50 -5.61
CA SER A 153 4.36 -4.11 -4.34
C SER A 153 3.73 -5.32 -3.65
N PRO A 154 3.83 -5.46 -2.32
CA PRO A 154 4.52 -4.56 -1.38
C PRO A 154 6.05 -4.68 -1.47
N THR A 155 6.74 -3.59 -1.20
CA THR A 155 8.19 -3.57 -0.97
C THR A 155 8.46 -2.89 0.36
N THR A 156 9.28 -3.50 1.21
CA THR A 156 9.70 -2.98 2.51
C THR A 156 11.20 -2.74 2.49
N PHE A 157 11.64 -1.62 3.04
CA PHE A 157 13.05 -1.34 3.29
C PHE A 157 13.33 -1.29 4.79
N VAL A 158 14.43 -1.91 5.20
CA VAL A 158 15.03 -1.74 6.53
C VAL A 158 16.45 -1.24 6.28
N GLY A 159 16.68 0.04 6.55
CA GLY A 159 17.91 0.69 6.10
C GLY A 159 18.05 0.62 4.57
N VAL A 160 19.10 -0.05 4.10
CA VAL A 160 19.36 -0.27 2.66
C VAL A 160 18.83 -1.61 2.14
N ALA A 161 18.49 -2.54 3.03
CA ALA A 161 18.00 -3.85 2.67
C ALA A 161 16.55 -3.79 2.16
N MET A 162 16.29 -4.45 1.01
CA MET A 162 15.00 -4.47 0.34
C MET A 162 14.35 -5.86 0.44
N PHE A 163 13.07 -5.89 0.82
CA PHE A 163 12.27 -7.12 0.92
C PHE A 163 11.00 -6.94 0.09
N PHE A 164 10.77 -7.86 -0.85
CA PHE A 164 9.59 -7.84 -1.72
C PHE A 164 8.59 -8.94 -1.32
N GLY A 165 7.31 -8.56 -1.20
CA GLY A 165 6.21 -9.48 -0.92
C GLY A 165 5.77 -9.48 0.55
N ASN A 166 4.57 -10.01 0.80
CA ASN A 166 4.04 -10.20 2.15
C ASN A 166 4.62 -11.45 2.86
N ASP A 167 5.30 -12.30 2.13
CA ASP A 167 5.88 -13.56 2.57
C ASP A 167 7.37 -13.45 2.96
N ARG A 168 7.90 -12.24 3.02
CA ARG A 168 9.28 -11.93 3.44
C ARG A 168 9.36 -11.17 4.76
N LEU A 169 8.26 -11.08 5.51
CA LEU A 169 8.19 -10.31 6.74
C LEU A 169 9.01 -10.92 7.89
N ASP A 170 9.31 -12.20 7.82
CA ASP A 170 10.23 -12.83 8.78
C ASP A 170 11.66 -12.31 8.59
N PHE A 171 12.13 -12.18 7.35
CA PHE A 171 13.42 -11.54 7.05
C PHE A 171 13.45 -10.06 7.43
N VAL A 172 12.31 -9.35 7.33
CA VAL A 172 12.22 -7.97 7.84
C VAL A 172 12.46 -7.92 9.35
N ARG A 173 11.85 -8.85 10.12
CA ARG A 173 12.05 -8.95 11.58
C ARG A 173 13.51 -9.28 11.93
N GLU A 174 14.11 -10.24 11.22
CA GLU A 174 15.50 -10.62 11.42
C GLU A 174 16.45 -9.43 11.17
N GLU A 175 16.22 -8.65 10.10
CA GLU A 175 17.04 -7.48 9.80
C GLU A 175 16.87 -6.36 10.82
N LEU A 176 15.65 -6.13 11.32
CA LEU A 176 15.40 -5.18 12.41
C LEU A 176 16.18 -5.58 13.68
N ALA A 177 16.09 -6.84 14.10
CA ALA A 177 16.81 -7.35 15.27
C ALA A 177 18.33 -7.19 15.10
N ARG A 178 18.86 -7.51 13.91
CA ARG A 178 20.29 -7.35 13.60
C ARG A 178 20.78 -5.90 13.73
N LEU A 179 19.94 -4.93 13.35
CA LEU A 179 20.28 -3.50 13.47
C LEU A 179 20.19 -3.01 14.92
N GLU A 180 19.27 -3.54 15.72
CA GLU A 180 19.16 -3.23 17.15
C GLU A 180 20.38 -3.74 17.93
N GLU A 181 20.87 -4.96 17.59
CA GLU A 181 22.07 -5.53 18.21
C GLU A 181 23.37 -4.78 17.83
N ALA A 182 23.35 -4.04 16.72
CA ALA A 182 24.52 -3.30 16.20
C ALA A 182 24.54 -1.81 16.65
N ALA A 183 23.51 -1.32 17.32
CA ALA A 183 23.35 0.08 17.75
C ALA A 183 23.85 0.33 19.17
#